data_0bbad06a207b830c9352535372be8ba7
#
_entry.id   0bbad06a207b830c9352535372be8ba7
#
_cell.length_a   1.000
_cell.length_b   1.000
_cell.length_c   1.000
_cell.angle_alpha   90.00
_cell.angle_beta   90.00
_cell.angle_gamma   90.00
#
_symmetry.space_group_name_H-M   'P 1'
#
loop_
_entity.id
_entity.type
_entity.pdbx_description
1 polymer ?
#
loop_
_entity_poly.entity_id
_entity_poly.type
_entity_poly.pdbx_seq_one_letter_code
_entity_poly.pdbx_strand_id
1 'polypeptide(L)'
;METPKIRIAGKTIQPKPPKMRVWREFLAFYDADKTNMDIEDYLEKQVDLIILGFNQPEVTKESLDEYVEVGDIVPLSRQLFHWIQSLTFSKLVKVPNGAAEKV
;
A
#
# COMPACT_ATOMS: atom_id res chain seq x y z
N MET A 1 -0.33 -13.45 -2.28
CA MET A 1 -0.83 -12.25 -2.97
C MET A 1 0.32 -11.58 -3.71
N GLU A 2 0.05 -11.16 -4.92
CA GLU A 2 1.08 -10.52 -5.74
C GLU A 2 1.44 -9.14 -5.21
N THR A 3 2.71 -8.79 -5.37
CA THR A 3 3.18 -7.46 -5.04
C THR A 3 2.59 -6.44 -6.02
N PRO A 4 2.00 -5.35 -5.51
CA PRO A 4 1.47 -4.31 -6.41
C PRO A 4 2.57 -3.69 -7.24
N LYS A 5 2.21 -3.19 -8.43
CA LYS A 5 3.17 -2.57 -9.34
C LYS A 5 2.50 -1.39 -10.02
N ILE A 6 3.30 -0.37 -10.31
CA ILE A 6 2.84 0.73 -11.18
C ILE A 6 3.94 1.05 -12.18
N ARG A 7 3.56 1.72 -13.24
CA ARG A 7 4.51 2.17 -14.24
C ARG A 7 4.66 3.68 -14.17
N ILE A 8 5.90 4.11 -13.98
CA ILE A 8 6.24 5.54 -13.91
C ILE A 8 7.30 5.79 -14.98
N ALA A 9 6.99 6.64 -15.94
CA ALA A 9 7.92 7.01 -17.01
C ALA A 9 8.51 5.79 -17.69
N GLY A 10 7.68 4.78 -17.98
CA GLY A 10 8.12 3.56 -18.66
C GLY A 10 8.78 2.52 -17.78
N LYS A 11 8.98 2.80 -16.50
CA LYS A 11 9.60 1.86 -15.56
C LYS A 11 8.54 1.22 -14.68
N THR A 12 8.69 -0.06 -14.42
CA THR A 12 7.82 -0.77 -13.47
C THR A 12 8.39 -0.61 -12.07
N ILE A 13 7.58 -0.06 -11.17
CA ILE A 13 7.99 0.23 -9.80
C ILE A 13 7.23 -0.69 -8.86
N GLN A 14 7.97 -1.33 -7.94
CA GLN A 14 7.39 -2.16 -6.89
C GLN A 14 7.67 -1.51 -5.54
N PRO A 15 6.80 -1.77 -4.54
CA PRO A 15 7.04 -1.21 -3.21
C PRO A 15 8.21 -1.91 -2.52
N LYS A 16 8.89 -1.16 -1.66
CA LYS A 16 9.87 -1.75 -0.75
C LYS A 16 9.14 -2.50 0.36
N PRO A 17 9.83 -3.45 1.03
CA PRO A 17 9.20 -4.14 2.16
C PRO A 17 8.74 -3.12 3.21
N PRO A 18 7.46 -3.14 3.59
CA PRO A 18 6.93 -2.11 4.49
C PRO A 18 7.36 -2.36 5.93
N LYS A 19 7.61 -1.25 6.63
CA LYS A 19 7.86 -1.29 8.06
C LYS A 19 6.54 -1.13 8.82
N MET A 20 6.56 -1.39 10.11
CA MET A 20 5.35 -1.29 10.93
C MET A 20 4.69 0.09 10.85
N ARG A 21 5.49 1.15 10.66
CA ARG A 21 4.94 2.49 10.52
C ARG A 21 3.97 2.57 9.34
N VAL A 22 4.31 1.91 8.24
CA VAL A 22 3.45 1.88 7.05
C VAL A 22 2.13 1.18 7.38
N TRP A 23 2.19 0.04 8.04
CA TRP A 23 1.00 -0.69 8.47
C TRP A 23 0.08 0.20 9.31
N ARG A 24 0.67 0.91 10.28
CA ARG A 24 -0.13 1.74 11.19
C ARG A 24 -0.83 2.88 10.46
N GLU A 25 -0.17 3.48 9.46
CA GLU A 25 -0.78 4.58 8.71
C GLU A 25 -1.94 4.07 7.85
N PHE A 26 -1.77 2.93 7.20
CA PHE A 26 -2.86 2.34 6.42
C PHE A 26 -4.04 1.97 7.32
N LEU A 27 -3.75 1.33 8.45
CA LEU A 27 -4.81 0.91 9.37
C LEU A 27 -5.55 2.12 9.92
N ALA A 28 -4.83 3.15 10.30
CA ALA A 28 -5.45 4.36 10.84
C ALA A 28 -6.41 4.97 9.84
N PHE A 29 -6.04 5.02 8.57
CA PHE A 29 -6.91 5.58 7.56
C PHE A 29 -8.14 4.70 7.31
N TYR A 30 -7.93 3.39 7.15
CA TYR A 30 -9.04 2.51 6.79
C TYR A 30 -10.00 2.26 7.96
N ASP A 31 -9.55 2.43 9.20
CA ASP A 31 -10.41 2.32 10.36
C ASP A 31 -11.09 3.64 10.74
N ALA A 32 -10.63 4.76 10.21
CA ALA A 32 -11.17 6.06 10.58
C ALA A 32 -12.57 6.26 10.02
N ASP A 33 -13.38 7.03 10.76
CA ASP A 33 -14.66 7.46 10.26
C ASP A 33 -14.45 8.55 9.21
N LYS A 34 -14.92 8.27 8.00
CA LYS A 34 -14.71 9.16 6.85
C LYS A 34 -15.99 9.87 6.44
N THR A 35 -17.01 9.83 7.31
CA THR A 35 -18.34 10.37 6.97
C THR A 35 -18.28 11.84 6.57
N ASN A 36 -17.45 12.62 7.26
CA ASN A 36 -17.35 14.07 7.03
C ASN A 36 -16.20 14.46 6.12
N MET A 37 -15.50 13.49 5.53
CA MET A 37 -14.37 13.77 4.66
C MET A 37 -14.87 14.00 3.24
N ASP A 38 -14.49 15.12 2.63
CA ASP A 38 -14.90 15.35 1.24
C ASP A 38 -14.04 14.53 0.28
N ILE A 39 -14.47 14.48 -0.98
CA ILE A 39 -13.83 13.59 -1.95
C ILE A 39 -12.39 14.00 -2.22
N GLU A 40 -12.12 15.30 -2.20
CA GLU A 40 -10.75 15.77 -2.45
C GLU A 40 -9.81 15.30 -1.35
N ASP A 41 -10.21 15.47 -0.08
CA ASP A 41 -9.39 15.02 1.05
C ASP A 41 -9.22 13.49 1.02
N TYR A 42 -10.29 12.77 0.66
CA TYR A 42 -10.24 11.33 0.58
C TYR A 42 -9.19 10.87 -0.44
N LEU A 43 -9.21 11.48 -1.63
CA LEU A 43 -8.26 11.11 -2.68
C LEU A 43 -6.84 11.52 -2.32
N GLU A 44 -6.65 12.69 -1.70
CA GLU A 44 -5.31 13.11 -1.28
C GLU A 44 -4.72 12.16 -0.25
N LYS A 45 -5.55 11.69 0.68
CA LYS A 45 -5.09 10.70 1.64
C LYS A 45 -4.71 9.38 0.97
N GLN A 46 -5.46 8.97 -0.04
CA GLN A 46 -5.12 7.78 -0.81
C GLN A 46 -3.77 7.94 -1.50
N VAL A 47 -3.53 9.10 -2.09
CA VAL A 47 -2.24 9.41 -2.73
C VAL A 47 -1.11 9.33 -1.71
N ASP A 48 -1.30 9.94 -0.54
CA ASP A 48 -0.29 9.88 0.51
C ASP A 48 0.03 8.45 0.92
N LEU A 49 -0.99 7.60 1.03
CA LEU A 49 -0.79 6.20 1.38
C LEU A 49 -0.02 5.44 0.30
N ILE A 50 -0.30 5.74 -0.96
CA ILE A 50 0.42 5.10 -2.07
C ILE A 50 1.89 5.47 -2.02
N ILE A 51 2.19 6.75 -1.82
CA ILE A 51 3.58 7.21 -1.74
C ILE A 51 4.29 6.52 -0.57
N LEU A 52 3.63 6.48 0.58
CA LEU A 52 4.19 5.85 1.77
C LEU A 52 4.40 4.35 1.55
N GLY A 53 3.40 3.70 0.94
CA GLY A 53 3.43 2.26 0.75
C GLY A 53 4.50 1.79 -0.21
N PHE A 54 4.70 2.52 -1.31
CA PHE A 54 5.77 2.19 -2.25
C PHE A 54 7.14 2.53 -1.69
N ASN A 55 7.26 3.69 -1.03
CA ASN A 55 8.53 4.12 -0.44
C ASN A 55 9.66 4.07 -1.47
N GLN A 56 9.39 4.57 -2.67
CA GLN A 56 10.36 4.60 -3.77
C GLN A 56 10.51 6.04 -4.24
N PRO A 57 11.73 6.45 -4.60
CA PRO A 57 11.95 7.84 -5.02
C PRO A 57 11.16 8.22 -6.27
N GLU A 58 10.82 7.25 -7.13
CA GLU A 58 10.04 7.50 -8.33
C GLU A 58 8.58 7.76 -8.04
N VAL A 59 8.08 7.37 -6.85
CA VAL A 59 6.66 7.50 -6.52
C VAL A 59 6.48 8.75 -5.69
N THR A 60 6.06 9.82 -6.35
CA THR A 60 5.85 11.14 -5.76
C THR A 60 4.46 11.61 -6.15
N LYS A 61 4.03 12.70 -5.53
CA LYS A 61 2.75 13.29 -5.89
C LYS A 61 2.75 13.67 -7.37
N GLU A 62 3.85 14.25 -7.83
CA GLU A 62 3.97 14.67 -9.22
C GLU A 62 3.93 13.49 -10.19
N SER A 63 4.62 12.39 -9.87
CA SER A 63 4.61 11.25 -10.76
C SER A 63 3.26 10.56 -10.79
N LEU A 64 2.56 10.51 -9.67
CA LEU A 64 1.22 9.93 -9.63
C LEU A 64 0.25 10.79 -10.45
N ASP A 65 0.37 12.12 -10.35
CA ASP A 65 -0.46 13.02 -11.13
C ASP A 65 -0.26 12.80 -12.62
N GLU A 66 0.96 12.51 -13.03
CA GLU A 66 1.29 12.41 -14.45
C GLU A 66 1.03 11.02 -15.02
N TYR A 67 1.28 9.97 -14.26
CA TYR A 67 1.32 8.62 -14.82
C TYR A 67 0.22 7.68 -14.33
N VAL A 68 -0.55 8.04 -13.31
CA VAL A 68 -1.58 7.15 -12.76
C VAL A 68 -2.95 7.78 -12.99
N GLU A 69 -3.85 7.00 -13.57
CA GLU A 69 -5.19 7.48 -13.85
C GLU A 69 -5.98 7.64 -12.56
N VAL A 70 -6.89 8.61 -12.55
CA VAL A 70 -7.67 8.92 -11.36
C VAL A 70 -8.47 7.70 -10.89
N GLY A 71 -8.94 6.87 -11.83
CA GLY A 71 -9.72 5.68 -11.50
C GLY A 71 -8.91 4.58 -10.85
N ASP A 72 -7.58 4.66 -10.92
CA ASP A 72 -6.70 3.64 -10.37
C ASP A 72 -6.21 3.96 -8.96
N ILE A 73 -6.45 5.19 -8.48
CA ILE A 73 -5.89 5.62 -7.19
C ILE A 73 -6.45 4.78 -6.04
N VAL A 74 -7.77 4.70 -5.92
CA VAL A 74 -8.38 3.96 -4.80
C VAL A 74 -8.09 2.46 -4.91
N PRO A 75 -8.25 1.82 -6.09
CA PRO A 75 -7.90 0.41 -6.20
C PRO A 75 -6.44 0.12 -5.86
N LEU A 76 -5.52 1.00 -6.25
CA LEU A 76 -4.10 0.80 -5.95
C LEU A 76 -3.82 0.87 -4.45
N SER A 77 -4.43 1.85 -3.78
CA SER A 77 -4.28 1.97 -2.33
C SER A 77 -4.82 0.73 -1.62
N ARG A 78 -5.98 0.24 -2.04
CA ARG A 78 -6.57 -0.96 -1.45
C ARG A 78 -5.70 -2.19 -1.72
N GLN A 79 -5.15 -2.30 -2.91
CA GLN A 79 -4.27 -3.40 -3.26
C GLN A 79 -3.02 -3.38 -2.39
N LEU A 80 -2.45 -2.20 -2.15
CA LEU A 80 -1.31 -2.05 -1.24
C LEU A 80 -1.69 -2.51 0.17
N PHE A 81 -2.85 -2.11 0.66
CA PHE A 81 -3.28 -2.48 2.01
C PHE A 81 -3.40 -3.99 2.13
N HIS A 82 -4.06 -4.63 1.16
CA HIS A 82 -4.21 -6.08 1.18
C HIS A 82 -2.86 -6.80 1.10
N TRP A 83 -1.95 -6.26 0.27
CA TRP A 83 -0.61 -6.83 0.17
C TRP A 83 0.14 -6.74 1.50
N ILE A 84 0.08 -5.56 2.16
CA ILE A 84 0.72 -5.38 3.46
C ILE A 84 0.13 -6.37 4.47
N GLN A 85 -1.20 -6.53 4.48
CA GLN A 85 -1.84 -7.49 5.38
C GLN A 85 -1.34 -8.91 5.12
N SER A 86 -1.18 -9.29 3.85
CA SER A 86 -0.72 -10.63 3.52
C SER A 86 0.69 -10.89 4.04
N LEU A 87 1.52 -9.85 4.13
CA LEU A 87 2.89 -9.99 4.62
C LEU A 87 2.95 -10.28 6.11
N THR A 88 1.90 -9.92 6.86
CA THR A 88 1.92 -10.14 8.31
C THR A 88 2.04 -11.61 8.66
N PHE A 89 1.61 -12.50 7.75
CA PHE A 89 1.63 -13.94 8.00
C PHE A 89 2.59 -14.69 7.09
N SER A 90 3.26 -13.99 6.17
CA SER A 90 4.06 -14.67 5.15
C SER A 90 5.24 -15.44 5.76
N LYS A 91 5.88 -14.86 6.76
CA LYS A 91 7.04 -15.50 7.40
C LYS A 91 6.60 -16.59 8.37
N LEU A 92 5.39 -16.47 8.88
CA LEU A 92 4.85 -17.51 9.75
C LEU A 92 4.69 -18.83 8.98
N VAL A 93 4.23 -18.73 7.75
CA VAL A 93 4.07 -19.91 6.90
C VAL A 93 5.41 -20.59 6.66
N LYS A 94 6.48 -19.84 6.64
CA LYS A 94 7.83 -20.37 6.37
C LYS A 94 8.56 -20.85 7.60
N VAL A 95 8.04 -20.64 8.80
CA VAL A 95 8.67 -21.09 10.02
C VAL A 95 8.58 -22.61 10.06
N PRO A 96 9.69 -23.29 10.23
CA PRO A 96 9.67 -24.75 10.30
C PRO A 96 8.81 -25.20 11.44
N ASN A 97 8.21 -26.12 11.54
CA ASN A 97 7.34 -26.43 12.52
C ASN A 97 7.44 -26.98 13.46
N GLY A 98 8.05 -26.68 13.48
CA GLY A 98 7.76 -27.00 14.22
C GLY A 98 7.28 -26.12 14.57
N ALA A 99 7.62 -25.71 14.68
CA ALA A 99 6.98 -24.75 15.12
C ALA A 99 5.90 -24.40 14.33
N ALA A 100 5.70 -24.55 13.82
CA ALA A 100 4.63 -24.04 13.34
C ALA A 100 3.71 -24.83 13.19
N GLU A 101 4.03 -25.15 13.03
CA GLU A 101 3.33 -25.71 12.99
C GLU A 101 3.10 -25.99 13.78
N LYS A 102 3.51 -25.99 14.15
CA LYS A 102 3.24 -26.19 15.03
C LYS A 102 3.15 -25.35 15.66
N VAL A 103 3.36 -24.91 15.52
CA VAL A 103 3.18 -24.25 16.17
C VAL A 103 2.50 -24.33 16.44
#